data_a3b9f5a4f9762554befa5a6526145346
#
_entry.id   a3b9f5a4f9762554befa5a6526145346
#
_cell.length_a   1.000
_cell.length_b   1.000
_cell.length_c   1.000
_cell.angle_alpha   90.00
_cell.angle_beta   90.00
_cell.angle_gamma   90.00
#
_symmetry.space_group_name_H-M   'P 1'
#
loop_
_entity.id
_entity.type
_entity.pdbx_description
1 polymer ?
#
loop_
_entity_poly.entity_id
_entity_poly.type
_entity_poly.pdbx_seq_one_letter_code
_entity_poly.pdbx_strand_id
1 'polypeptide(L)'
;MYLSRRGFIGILGAAASVPRLFAKAPSDYDPDLTVLLSDIHVNGVERDVVYQREKFAGLVAEILKLNPLPARAVVFGDLAWLYGRKEDYLRSLPLLKQLEDAGIPVTICMGNHDRRSTFLEVHPSYAKRTLVPGRIVTVCDAGAVDFLMLDGLQGTDDRGLRDMGPGFGLLDKNQQDWLLAELPKRTKPFFVCSHFPVNELKVGGKPLSRVLVETHNVIGYIHGHDHRWYKRYMRNGWRKGEIIKRSLCLPSTGHWGDIGYTLLRTRPDRAVASLVQKEFYFPSPPKAGEPVNLLWTAVTEENRGQTCTFPIPKADTKA
;
A
#
# COMPACT_ATOMS: atom_id res chain seq x y z
N MET A 1 -31.08 46.96 53.50
CA MET A 1 -32.27 46.26 54.05
C MET A 1 -32.73 45.22 53.03
N TYR A 2 -32.68 43.96 53.37
CA TYR A 2 -33.14 42.77 52.70
C TYR A 2 -32.57 42.36 51.35
N LEU A 3 -31.62 41.42 51.41
CA LEU A 3 -31.10 40.52 50.36
C LEU A 3 -32.15 39.43 50.08
N SER A 4 -32.50 39.22 48.81
CA SER A 4 -33.27 38.08 48.33
C SER A 4 -32.35 37.10 47.57
N ARG A 5 -32.23 35.90 48.09
CA ARG A 5 -31.59 34.75 47.45
C ARG A 5 -32.44 34.27 46.28
N ARG A 6 -31.87 34.20 45.08
CA ARG A 6 -32.43 33.47 43.95
C ARG A 6 -31.65 32.18 43.72
N GLY A 7 -32.36 31.08 43.72
CA GLY A 7 -31.81 29.74 43.61
C GLY A 7 -31.23 29.46 42.21
N PHE A 8 -30.13 28.74 42.23
CA PHE A 8 -29.51 28.17 41.07
C PHE A 8 -30.22 26.86 40.73
N ILE A 9 -30.93 26.82 39.61
CA ILE A 9 -31.47 25.56 39.05
C ILE A 9 -30.36 24.91 38.25
N GLY A 10 -29.80 23.83 38.79
CA GLY A 10 -28.86 22.98 38.09
C GLY A 10 -29.56 22.19 36.99
N ILE A 11 -29.28 22.46 35.75
CA ILE A 11 -29.63 21.60 34.62
C ILE A 11 -28.66 20.42 34.62
N LEU A 12 -29.12 19.26 35.07
CA LEU A 12 -28.46 17.97 34.86
C LEU A 12 -28.58 17.64 33.37
N GLY A 13 -27.53 17.97 32.62
CA GLY A 13 -27.33 17.51 31.26
C GLY A 13 -27.14 15.98 31.27
N ALA A 14 -28.14 15.24 30.79
CA ALA A 14 -27.98 13.84 30.47
C ALA A 14 -26.91 13.70 29.39
N ALA A 15 -25.73 13.25 29.77
CA ALA A 15 -24.70 12.83 28.84
C ALA A 15 -25.24 11.59 28.10
N ALA A 16 -25.68 11.77 26.85
CA ALA A 16 -25.99 10.68 25.96
C ALA A 16 -24.69 9.88 25.79
N SER A 17 -24.66 8.69 26.36
CA SER A 17 -23.58 7.71 26.12
C SER A 17 -23.62 7.32 24.65
N VAL A 18 -22.73 7.91 23.86
CA VAL A 18 -22.41 7.40 22.52
C VAL A 18 -21.92 5.96 22.73
N PRO A 19 -22.56 4.96 22.09
CA PRO A 19 -22.05 3.60 22.21
C PRO A 19 -20.61 3.59 21.69
N ARG A 20 -19.64 3.35 22.58
CA ARG A 20 -18.29 3.00 22.18
C ARG A 20 -18.43 1.74 21.35
N LEU A 21 -18.30 1.86 20.03
CA LEU A 21 -17.95 0.72 19.20
C LEU A 21 -16.76 0.05 19.88
N PHE A 22 -16.94 -1.19 20.29
CA PHE A 22 -15.95 -1.97 21.02
C PHE A 22 -14.69 -2.01 20.13
N ALA A 23 -13.69 -1.22 20.48
CA ALA A 23 -12.36 -1.46 19.98
C ALA A 23 -12.00 -2.90 20.35
N LYS A 24 -11.71 -3.74 19.34
CA LYS A 24 -11.29 -5.14 19.58
C LYS A 24 -10.11 -5.14 20.55
N ALA A 25 -10.08 -6.13 21.43
CA ALA A 25 -8.98 -6.28 22.37
C ALA A 25 -7.64 -6.50 21.63
N PRO A 26 -6.49 -6.10 22.19
CA PRO A 26 -5.17 -6.33 21.58
C PRO A 26 -4.90 -7.79 21.20
N SER A 27 -5.53 -8.77 21.85
CA SER A 27 -5.46 -10.20 21.53
C SER A 27 -6.13 -10.58 20.21
N ASP A 28 -6.97 -9.69 19.64
CA ASP A 28 -7.70 -9.96 18.39
C ASP A 28 -6.85 -9.64 17.15
N TYR A 29 -5.67 -9.05 17.33
CA TYR A 29 -4.76 -8.68 16.26
C TYR A 29 -3.47 -9.49 16.31
N ASP A 30 -2.99 -9.86 15.13
CA ASP A 30 -1.62 -10.39 15.00
C ASP A 30 -0.67 -9.21 14.71
N PRO A 31 0.19 -8.83 15.67
CA PRO A 31 1.10 -7.69 15.51
C PRO A 31 2.11 -7.90 14.37
N ASP A 32 2.37 -9.15 14.01
CA ASP A 32 3.32 -9.55 12.98
C ASP A 32 2.67 -9.71 11.60
N LEU A 33 1.35 -9.55 11.51
CA LEU A 33 0.61 -9.72 10.26
C LEU A 33 0.26 -8.37 9.63
N THR A 34 0.65 -8.18 8.37
CA THR A 34 0.34 -7.02 7.55
C THR A 34 -0.38 -7.47 6.28
N VAL A 35 -1.48 -6.81 5.93
CA VAL A 35 -2.13 -6.97 4.62
C VAL A 35 -1.48 -6.02 3.62
N LEU A 36 -1.07 -6.55 2.46
CA LEU A 36 -0.56 -5.79 1.33
C LEU A 36 -1.59 -5.81 0.21
N LEU A 37 -2.00 -4.63 -0.23
CA LEU A 37 -2.96 -4.36 -1.29
C LEU A 37 -2.28 -3.54 -2.38
N SER A 38 -2.69 -3.70 -3.64
CA SER A 38 -2.15 -2.92 -4.76
C SER A 38 -3.17 -2.78 -5.87
N ASP A 39 -3.02 -1.76 -6.70
CA ASP A 39 -3.75 -1.66 -7.97
C ASP A 39 -5.28 -1.83 -7.79
N ILE A 40 -5.85 -1.02 -6.88
CA ILE A 40 -7.26 -1.10 -6.49
C ILE A 40 -8.16 -0.53 -7.58
N HIS A 41 -7.75 0.57 -8.22
CA HIS A 41 -8.41 1.21 -9.36
C HIS A 41 -9.91 1.49 -9.15
N VAL A 42 -10.28 2.06 -8.01
CA VAL A 42 -11.68 2.43 -7.77
C VAL A 42 -12.10 3.57 -8.68
N ASN A 43 -13.17 3.34 -9.43
CA ASN A 43 -13.78 4.34 -10.29
C ASN A 43 -14.89 5.10 -9.57
N GLY A 44 -14.77 6.41 -9.50
CA GLY A 44 -15.73 7.31 -8.86
C GLY A 44 -16.76 7.92 -9.78
N VAL A 45 -16.53 7.94 -11.09
CA VAL A 45 -17.28 8.75 -12.08
C VAL A 45 -18.06 7.89 -13.07
N GLU A 46 -17.44 6.86 -13.64
CA GLU A 46 -18.03 6.07 -14.71
C GLU A 46 -19.01 5.03 -14.16
N ARG A 47 -20.27 5.10 -14.57
CA ARG A 47 -21.34 4.25 -14.02
C ARG A 47 -21.21 2.78 -14.41
N ASP A 48 -20.58 2.51 -15.54
CA ASP A 48 -20.51 1.17 -16.12
C ASP A 48 -19.28 0.37 -15.66
N VAL A 49 -18.42 0.98 -14.82
CA VAL A 49 -17.18 0.37 -14.33
C VAL A 49 -17.20 0.33 -12.80
N VAL A 50 -18.07 -0.50 -12.25
CA VAL A 50 -18.27 -0.61 -10.77
C VAL A 50 -17.60 -1.85 -10.19
N TYR A 51 -17.20 -2.82 -11.00
CA TYR A 51 -16.72 -4.12 -10.53
C TYR A 51 -15.45 -4.04 -9.67
N GLN A 52 -14.56 -3.07 -9.93
CA GLN A 52 -13.36 -2.90 -9.11
C GLN A 52 -13.71 -2.54 -7.67
N ARG A 53 -14.67 -1.63 -7.49
CA ARG A 53 -15.15 -1.27 -6.16
C ARG A 53 -15.79 -2.45 -5.45
N GLU A 54 -16.58 -3.25 -6.17
CA GLU A 54 -17.25 -4.43 -5.62
C GLU A 54 -16.23 -5.50 -5.22
N LYS A 55 -15.19 -5.72 -6.04
CA LYS A 55 -14.09 -6.62 -5.70
C LYS A 55 -13.34 -6.13 -4.48
N PHE A 56 -12.96 -4.86 -4.44
CA PHE A 56 -12.30 -4.28 -3.29
C PHE A 56 -13.17 -4.39 -2.03
N ALA A 57 -14.48 -4.11 -2.12
CA ALA A 57 -15.40 -4.29 -1.00
C ALA A 57 -15.45 -5.75 -0.53
N GLY A 58 -15.47 -6.70 -1.46
CA GLY A 58 -15.42 -8.13 -1.15
C GLY A 58 -14.14 -8.53 -0.42
N LEU A 59 -12.98 -8.03 -0.87
CA LEU A 59 -11.69 -8.29 -0.22
C LEU A 59 -11.60 -7.62 1.15
N VAL A 60 -12.08 -6.40 1.32
CA VAL A 60 -12.17 -5.74 2.63
C VAL A 60 -13.02 -6.57 3.59
N ALA A 61 -14.20 -7.01 3.16
CA ALA A 61 -15.07 -7.86 3.97
C ALA A 61 -14.43 -9.21 4.35
N GLU A 62 -13.58 -9.76 3.49
CA GLU A 62 -12.82 -10.98 3.78
C GLU A 62 -11.69 -10.71 4.78
N ILE A 63 -10.92 -9.65 4.59
CA ILE A 63 -9.85 -9.25 5.52
C ILE A 63 -10.41 -9.04 6.94
N LEU A 64 -11.58 -8.43 7.05
CA LEU A 64 -12.26 -8.21 8.34
C LEU A 64 -12.77 -9.49 9.02
N LYS A 65 -12.80 -10.62 8.30
CA LYS A 65 -13.14 -11.94 8.86
C LYS A 65 -11.91 -12.75 9.29
N LEU A 66 -10.70 -12.27 9.00
CA LEU A 66 -9.48 -12.94 9.45
C LEU A 66 -9.44 -13.00 10.97
N ASN A 67 -8.95 -14.10 11.51
CA ASN A 67 -8.76 -14.30 12.94
C ASN A 67 -7.42 -14.98 13.22
N PRO A 68 -6.47 -14.30 13.84
CA PRO A 68 -6.51 -12.89 14.27
C PRO A 68 -6.52 -11.91 13.09
N LEU A 69 -6.99 -10.67 13.34
CA LEU A 69 -6.92 -9.59 12.36
C LEU A 69 -5.46 -9.17 12.10
N PRO A 70 -5.13 -8.71 10.89
CA PRO A 70 -3.85 -8.05 10.64
C PRO A 70 -3.75 -6.74 11.43
N ALA A 71 -2.56 -6.42 11.92
CA ALA A 71 -2.34 -5.20 12.69
C ALA A 71 -2.28 -3.94 11.81
N ARG A 72 -2.15 -4.08 10.49
CA ARG A 72 -2.07 -2.95 9.53
C ARG A 72 -2.33 -3.40 8.11
N ALA A 73 -2.63 -2.40 7.24
CA ALA A 73 -2.74 -2.58 5.80
C ALA A 73 -1.83 -1.57 5.08
N VAL A 74 -1.22 -1.99 3.97
CA VAL A 74 -0.39 -1.15 3.11
C VAL A 74 -0.90 -1.25 1.68
N VAL A 75 -1.16 -0.10 1.04
CA VAL A 75 -1.63 0.00 -0.34
C VAL A 75 -0.48 0.51 -1.21
N PHE A 76 -0.14 -0.25 -2.23
CA PHE A 76 1.00 -0.02 -3.12
C PHE A 76 0.63 0.75 -4.39
N GLY A 77 -0.17 1.82 -4.26
CA GLY A 77 -0.52 2.72 -5.34
C GLY A 77 -1.70 2.26 -6.19
N ASP A 78 -2.02 3.11 -7.18
CA ASP A 78 -3.15 2.97 -8.08
C ASP A 78 -4.48 2.74 -7.33
N LEU A 79 -4.73 3.61 -6.35
CA LEU A 79 -6.00 3.66 -5.65
C LEU A 79 -7.11 4.20 -6.57
N ALA A 80 -6.78 5.22 -7.37
CA ALA A 80 -7.67 5.81 -8.37
C ALA A 80 -7.73 4.97 -9.65
N TRP A 81 -8.84 5.14 -10.40
CA TRP A 81 -9.10 4.38 -11.64
C TRP A 81 -8.08 4.68 -12.76
N LEU A 82 -8.07 5.90 -13.29
CA LEU A 82 -7.24 6.27 -14.44
C LEU A 82 -6.48 7.57 -14.26
N TYR A 83 -7.14 8.58 -13.73
CA TYR A 83 -6.65 9.96 -13.81
C TYR A 83 -6.44 10.62 -12.46
N GLY A 84 -6.56 9.87 -11.37
CA GLY A 84 -6.44 10.40 -10.00
C GLY A 84 -7.52 11.45 -9.70
N ARG A 85 -8.75 11.21 -10.10
CA ARG A 85 -9.87 12.11 -9.82
C ARG A 85 -10.25 12.06 -8.34
N LYS A 86 -10.68 13.16 -7.80
CA LYS A 86 -11.13 13.26 -6.41
C LYS A 86 -12.24 12.25 -6.08
N GLU A 87 -13.15 12.05 -7.01
CA GLU A 87 -14.29 11.13 -6.90
C GLU A 87 -13.83 9.67 -6.72
N ASP A 88 -12.72 9.28 -7.33
CA ASP A 88 -12.14 7.94 -7.16
C ASP A 88 -11.72 7.72 -5.70
N TYR A 89 -11.04 8.69 -5.11
CA TYR A 89 -10.63 8.65 -3.70
C TYR A 89 -11.82 8.74 -2.75
N LEU A 90 -12.81 9.60 -3.03
CA LEU A 90 -14.04 9.68 -2.23
C LEU A 90 -14.81 8.36 -2.26
N ARG A 91 -14.77 7.63 -3.38
CA ARG A 91 -15.45 6.35 -3.53
C ARG A 91 -14.74 5.21 -2.80
N SER A 92 -13.40 5.25 -2.75
CA SER A 92 -12.59 4.26 -2.03
C SER A 92 -12.53 4.50 -0.53
N LEU A 93 -12.66 5.75 -0.08
CA LEU A 93 -12.50 6.16 1.32
C LEU A 93 -13.38 5.36 2.30
N PRO A 94 -14.68 5.09 2.06
CA PRO A 94 -15.50 4.32 3.00
C PRO A 94 -15.02 2.88 3.17
N LEU A 95 -14.38 2.27 2.16
CA LEU A 95 -13.83 0.92 2.24
C LEU A 95 -12.52 0.89 3.03
N LEU A 96 -11.64 1.85 2.79
CA LEU A 96 -10.43 2.02 3.59
C LEU A 96 -10.78 2.31 5.05
N LYS A 97 -11.79 3.15 5.27
CA LYS A 97 -12.26 3.48 6.62
C LYS A 97 -12.82 2.27 7.36
N GLN A 98 -13.43 1.28 6.71
CA GLN A 98 -13.85 0.04 7.37
C GLN A 98 -12.66 -0.71 7.98
N LEU A 99 -11.50 -0.72 7.31
CA LEU A 99 -10.27 -1.29 7.88
C LEU A 99 -9.81 -0.46 9.10
N GLU A 100 -9.75 0.86 8.98
CA GLU A 100 -9.32 1.75 10.06
C GLU A 100 -10.26 1.68 11.28
N ASP A 101 -11.58 1.66 11.06
CA ASP A 101 -12.59 1.53 12.11
C ASP A 101 -12.51 0.16 12.81
N ALA A 102 -12.04 -0.87 12.11
CA ALA A 102 -11.73 -2.16 12.71
C ALA A 102 -10.37 -2.18 13.43
N GLY A 103 -9.64 -1.07 13.49
CA GLY A 103 -8.34 -0.96 14.15
C GLY A 103 -7.15 -1.39 13.27
N ILE A 104 -7.33 -1.46 11.95
CA ILE A 104 -6.29 -1.77 10.97
C ILE A 104 -5.87 -0.47 10.27
N PRO A 105 -4.83 0.25 10.75
CA PRO A 105 -4.37 1.49 10.12
C PRO A 105 -3.90 1.23 8.70
N VAL A 106 -4.22 2.17 7.78
CA VAL A 106 -3.88 2.07 6.36
C VAL A 106 -2.76 3.05 6.00
N THR A 107 -1.76 2.57 5.27
CA THR A 107 -0.71 3.38 4.67
C THR A 107 -0.74 3.21 3.16
N ILE A 108 -0.70 4.32 2.40
CA ILE A 108 -0.87 4.34 0.94
C ILE A 108 0.34 5.00 0.31
N CYS A 109 0.89 4.44 -0.76
CA CYS A 109 1.81 5.13 -1.67
C CYS A 109 1.13 5.50 -2.99
N MET A 110 1.82 6.30 -3.82
CA MET A 110 1.28 6.79 -5.09
C MET A 110 1.64 5.86 -6.24
N GLY A 111 0.68 5.59 -7.12
CA GLY A 111 0.89 4.93 -8.41
C GLY A 111 0.70 5.88 -9.60
N ASN A 112 0.82 5.37 -10.83
CA ASN A 112 0.73 6.21 -12.05
C ASN A 112 -0.69 6.67 -12.37
N HIS A 113 -1.70 6.00 -11.84
CA HIS A 113 -3.10 6.43 -11.96
C HIS A 113 -3.52 7.41 -10.86
N ASP A 114 -2.67 7.63 -9.85
CA ASP A 114 -2.94 8.57 -8.77
C ASP A 114 -2.52 10.00 -9.11
N ARG A 115 -3.03 10.97 -8.35
CA ARG A 115 -2.69 12.40 -8.43
C ARG A 115 -2.55 12.96 -7.01
N ARG A 116 -1.40 13.57 -6.69
CA ARG A 116 -1.11 14.05 -5.33
C ARG A 116 -2.08 15.10 -4.83
N SER A 117 -2.42 16.10 -5.66
CA SER A 117 -3.31 17.20 -5.24
C SER A 117 -4.67 16.66 -4.82
N THR A 118 -5.35 15.90 -5.68
CA THR A 118 -6.68 15.35 -5.40
C THR A 118 -6.65 14.28 -4.30
N PHE A 119 -5.57 13.49 -4.22
CA PHE A 119 -5.34 12.57 -3.11
C PHE A 119 -5.26 13.31 -1.77
N LEU A 120 -4.48 14.39 -1.69
CA LEU A 120 -4.33 15.19 -0.46
C LEU A 120 -5.60 15.95 -0.06
N GLU A 121 -6.47 16.27 -1.01
CA GLU A 121 -7.80 16.83 -0.68
C GLU A 121 -8.67 15.84 0.10
N VAL A 122 -8.55 14.53 -0.18
CA VAL A 122 -9.35 13.48 0.47
C VAL A 122 -8.61 12.87 1.67
N HIS A 123 -7.28 12.81 1.60
CA HIS A 123 -6.39 12.26 2.63
C HIS A 123 -5.40 13.31 3.18
N PRO A 124 -5.87 14.42 3.80
CA PRO A 124 -5.02 15.57 4.16
C PRO A 124 -3.94 15.26 5.19
N SER A 125 -4.10 14.19 5.96
CA SER A 125 -3.10 13.75 6.94
C SER A 125 -1.75 13.41 6.30
N TYR A 126 -1.72 13.00 5.04
CA TYR A 126 -0.49 12.66 4.33
C TYR A 126 0.42 13.86 4.08
N ALA A 127 -0.14 15.07 3.95
CA ALA A 127 0.66 16.31 3.85
C ALA A 127 1.57 16.53 5.06
N LYS A 128 1.14 16.06 6.24
CA LYS A 128 1.91 16.17 7.50
C LYS A 128 2.81 14.95 7.75
N ARG A 129 2.53 13.82 7.14
CA ARG A 129 3.25 12.56 7.35
C ARG A 129 4.41 12.36 6.40
N THR A 130 4.44 13.10 5.29
CA THR A 130 5.49 12.93 4.29
C THR A 130 6.86 13.35 4.81
N LEU A 131 7.87 12.58 4.44
CA LEU A 131 9.28 12.80 4.79
C LEU A 131 10.02 13.63 3.73
N VAL A 132 9.41 13.81 2.55
CA VAL A 132 9.99 14.59 1.45
C VAL A 132 8.96 15.62 0.97
N PRO A 133 9.22 16.92 1.10
CA PRO A 133 8.30 17.96 0.66
C PRO A 133 7.88 17.78 -0.82
N GLY A 134 6.59 17.93 -1.10
CA GLY A 134 6.03 17.80 -2.44
C GLY A 134 5.90 16.36 -2.95
N ARG A 135 6.18 15.36 -2.12
CA ARG A 135 6.04 13.93 -2.40
C ARG A 135 5.21 13.24 -1.32
N ILE A 136 4.73 12.04 -1.59
CA ILE A 136 4.03 11.22 -0.59
C ILE A 136 4.99 10.08 -0.17
N VAL A 137 6.01 10.44 0.60
CA VAL A 137 7.00 9.50 1.14
C VAL A 137 6.73 9.27 2.61
N THR A 138 6.44 8.03 2.99
CA THR A 138 6.05 7.69 4.35
C THR A 138 6.76 6.44 4.87
N VAL A 139 6.72 6.24 6.17
CA VAL A 139 7.14 5.00 6.82
C VAL A 139 5.94 4.38 7.52
N CYS A 140 5.76 3.07 7.32
CA CYS A 140 4.83 2.25 8.08
C CYS A 140 5.65 1.33 9.00
N ASP A 141 5.47 1.48 10.31
CA ASP A 141 6.05 0.56 11.30
C ASP A 141 5.26 -0.77 11.27
N ALA A 142 5.95 -1.85 11.03
CA ALA A 142 5.38 -3.18 11.01
C ALA A 142 6.05 -4.13 12.06
N GLY A 143 6.28 -3.60 13.24
CA GLY A 143 6.87 -4.37 14.34
C GLY A 143 8.35 -4.65 14.11
N ALA A 144 8.71 -5.87 13.74
CA ALA A 144 10.11 -6.27 13.50
C ALA A 144 10.74 -5.60 12.27
N VAL A 145 9.95 -5.08 11.34
CA VAL A 145 10.40 -4.43 10.10
C VAL A 145 9.65 -3.12 9.85
N ASP A 146 10.20 -2.25 9.02
CA ASP A 146 9.50 -1.07 8.49
C ASP A 146 9.22 -1.23 7.00
N PHE A 147 8.20 -0.50 6.51
CA PHE A 147 7.99 -0.24 5.09
C PHE A 147 8.32 1.21 4.81
N LEU A 148 9.35 1.46 4.03
CA LEU A 148 9.71 2.78 3.52
C LEU A 148 9.04 2.96 2.15
N MET A 149 7.94 3.72 2.13
CA MET A 149 7.11 3.94 0.95
C MET A 149 7.63 5.13 0.15
N LEU A 150 8.12 4.87 -1.07
CA LEU A 150 8.61 5.88 -2.00
C LEU A 150 7.50 6.33 -2.95
N ASP A 151 7.53 7.60 -3.32
CA ASP A 151 6.65 8.18 -4.31
C ASP A 151 7.31 8.19 -5.68
N GLY A 152 7.06 7.14 -6.48
CA GLY A 152 7.59 7.00 -7.84
C GLY A 152 6.78 7.72 -8.93
N LEU A 153 5.67 8.38 -8.57
CA LEU A 153 4.83 9.11 -9.52
C LEU A 153 5.60 10.27 -10.16
N GLN A 154 5.68 10.27 -11.48
CA GLN A 154 6.36 11.34 -12.22
C GLN A 154 5.59 12.64 -12.25
N GLY A 155 6.34 13.72 -12.45
CA GLY A 155 5.79 15.04 -12.72
C GLY A 155 5.19 15.73 -11.50
N THR A 156 4.73 16.93 -11.78
CA THR A 156 3.84 17.73 -10.92
C THR A 156 2.40 17.41 -11.30
N ASP A 157 1.44 17.87 -10.52
CA ASP A 157 0.01 17.72 -10.79
C ASP A 157 -0.51 18.64 -11.91
N ASP A 158 0.38 19.23 -12.74
CA ASP A 158 0.05 20.15 -13.82
C ASP A 158 -0.54 19.47 -15.07
N ARG A 159 -0.49 18.14 -15.14
CA ARG A 159 -1.13 17.37 -16.21
C ARG A 159 -2.64 17.54 -16.20
N GLY A 160 -3.25 17.60 -17.37
CA GLY A 160 -4.68 17.72 -17.51
C GLY A 160 -5.46 16.62 -16.79
N LEU A 161 -6.74 16.86 -16.46
CA LEU A 161 -7.60 15.91 -15.77
C LEU A 161 -7.85 14.59 -16.53
N ARG A 162 -7.44 14.53 -17.80
CA ARG A 162 -7.58 13.34 -18.66
C ARG A 162 -6.26 12.62 -18.90
N ASP A 163 -5.16 13.11 -18.33
CA ASP A 163 -3.85 12.50 -18.52
C ASP A 163 -3.56 11.53 -17.39
N MET A 164 -3.32 10.28 -17.75
CA MET A 164 -2.70 9.31 -16.82
C MET A 164 -1.25 9.71 -16.56
N GLY A 165 -0.74 9.34 -15.41
CA GLY A 165 0.70 9.38 -15.17
C GLY A 165 1.42 8.45 -16.14
N PRO A 166 2.71 8.71 -16.44
CA PRO A 166 3.52 7.78 -17.21
C PRO A 166 3.51 6.39 -16.56
N GLY A 167 3.44 5.36 -17.40
CA GLY A 167 3.46 3.96 -16.95
C GLY A 167 4.81 3.48 -16.41
N PHE A 168 5.74 4.40 -16.10
CA PHE A 168 7.03 4.08 -15.52
C PHE A 168 7.39 5.05 -14.39
N GLY A 169 8.14 4.57 -13.40
CA GLY A 169 8.47 5.30 -12.19
C GLY A 169 9.67 6.22 -12.33
N LEU A 170 9.67 7.30 -11.56
CA LEU A 170 10.81 8.21 -11.42
C LEU A 170 10.89 8.75 -9.99
N LEU A 171 12.06 8.68 -9.39
CA LEU A 171 12.36 9.44 -8.18
C LEU A 171 13.00 10.77 -8.58
N ASP A 172 12.42 11.89 -8.18
CA ASP A 172 13.02 13.20 -8.41
C ASP A 172 14.30 13.39 -7.58
N LYS A 173 15.05 14.44 -7.92
CA LYS A 173 16.35 14.70 -7.29
C LYS A 173 16.26 14.83 -5.76
N ASN A 174 15.24 15.52 -5.27
CA ASN A 174 15.08 15.74 -3.83
C ASN A 174 14.83 14.41 -3.09
N GLN A 175 13.99 13.54 -3.66
CA GLN A 175 13.73 12.24 -3.09
C GLN A 175 14.93 11.29 -3.19
N GLN A 176 15.69 11.36 -4.30
CA GLN A 176 16.93 10.59 -4.45
C GLN A 176 17.97 10.98 -3.38
N ASP A 177 18.21 12.28 -3.19
CA ASP A 177 19.16 12.80 -2.20
C ASP A 177 18.73 12.45 -0.78
N TRP A 178 17.46 12.62 -0.49
CA TRP A 178 16.88 12.22 0.80
C TRP A 178 17.07 10.70 1.03
N LEU A 179 16.75 9.87 0.04
CA LEU A 179 16.87 8.42 0.17
C LEU A 179 18.32 7.99 0.43
N LEU A 180 19.28 8.52 -0.33
CA LEU A 180 20.71 8.22 -0.11
C LEU A 180 21.20 8.64 1.28
N ALA A 181 20.69 9.75 1.82
CA ALA A 181 21.01 10.21 3.16
C ALA A 181 20.28 9.40 4.26
N GLU A 182 19.13 8.83 3.96
CA GLU A 182 18.29 8.12 4.93
C GLU A 182 18.67 6.64 5.07
N LEU A 183 18.99 5.96 3.97
CA LEU A 183 19.30 4.53 3.95
C LEU A 183 20.35 4.10 5.00
N PRO A 184 21.51 4.79 5.17
CA PRO A 184 22.52 4.39 6.13
C PRO A 184 22.16 4.65 7.60
N LYS A 185 21.16 5.50 7.87
CA LYS A 185 20.73 5.84 9.24
C LYS A 185 19.79 4.79 9.83
N ARG A 186 19.17 3.97 8.99
CA ARG A 186 18.18 2.98 9.44
C ARG A 186 18.87 1.76 10.01
N THR A 187 18.66 1.53 11.30
CA THR A 187 19.19 0.36 12.02
C THR A 187 18.20 -0.80 12.06
N LYS A 188 16.90 -0.52 12.07
CA LYS A 188 15.84 -1.53 11.99
C LYS A 188 15.77 -2.11 10.56
N PRO A 189 15.59 -3.43 10.38
CA PRO A 189 15.35 -4.01 9.05
C PRO A 189 14.12 -3.41 8.38
N PHE A 190 14.18 -3.18 7.07
CA PHE A 190 13.07 -2.55 6.36
C PHE A 190 12.97 -2.99 4.91
N PHE A 191 11.74 -2.92 4.40
CA PHE A 191 11.46 -2.96 2.98
C PHE A 191 11.53 -1.56 2.39
N VAL A 192 12.11 -1.43 1.20
CA VAL A 192 11.86 -0.27 0.35
C VAL A 192 10.72 -0.62 -0.58
N CYS A 193 9.77 0.29 -0.71
CA CYS A 193 8.51 0.07 -1.39
C CYS A 193 8.22 1.19 -2.36
N SER A 194 7.63 0.89 -3.48
CA SER A 194 7.03 1.85 -4.42
C SER A 194 5.92 1.13 -5.19
N HIS A 195 5.12 1.87 -5.92
CA HIS A 195 4.21 1.25 -6.88
C HIS A 195 4.96 0.61 -8.05
N PHE A 196 6.04 1.22 -8.52
CA PHE A 196 6.77 0.85 -9.74
C PHE A 196 7.82 -0.24 -9.52
N PRO A 197 8.10 -1.07 -10.55
CA PRO A 197 9.19 -2.04 -10.51
C PRO A 197 10.56 -1.40 -10.20
N VAL A 198 11.37 -2.10 -9.42
CA VAL A 198 12.67 -1.59 -8.95
C VAL A 198 13.68 -1.27 -10.06
N ASN A 199 13.56 -1.95 -11.21
CA ASN A 199 14.43 -1.75 -12.36
C ASN A 199 14.14 -0.46 -13.14
N GLU A 200 12.99 0.16 -12.95
CA GLU A 200 12.64 1.44 -13.53
C GLU A 200 13.24 2.62 -12.77
N LEU A 201 13.50 2.43 -11.48
CA LEU A 201 13.92 3.48 -10.59
C LEU A 201 15.44 3.62 -10.54
N LYS A 202 15.90 4.88 -10.48
CA LYS A 202 17.32 5.22 -10.35
C LYS A 202 17.54 6.17 -9.17
N VAL A 203 18.71 6.06 -8.55
CA VAL A 203 19.14 6.90 -7.44
C VAL A 203 20.64 7.21 -7.60
N GLY A 204 21.00 8.48 -7.63
CA GLY A 204 22.39 8.90 -7.83
C GLY A 204 23.00 8.35 -9.12
N GLY A 205 22.21 8.25 -10.19
CA GLY A 205 22.64 7.71 -11.50
C GLY A 205 22.75 6.18 -11.57
N LYS A 206 22.52 5.46 -10.46
CA LYS A 206 22.56 3.99 -10.42
C LYS A 206 21.15 3.39 -10.39
N PRO A 207 20.94 2.16 -10.90
CA PRO A 207 19.70 1.43 -10.65
C PRO A 207 19.40 1.33 -9.14
N LEU A 208 18.17 1.60 -8.74
CA LEU A 208 17.77 1.50 -7.33
C LEU A 208 18.06 0.10 -6.76
N SER A 209 17.79 -0.96 -7.53
CA SER A 209 18.06 -2.34 -7.13
C SER A 209 19.51 -2.54 -6.64
N ARG A 210 20.50 -1.91 -7.29
CA ARG A 210 21.89 -2.01 -6.89
C ARG A 210 22.16 -1.32 -5.54
N VAL A 211 21.60 -0.12 -5.35
CA VAL A 211 21.74 0.62 -4.10
C VAL A 211 21.11 -0.17 -2.94
N LEU A 212 19.92 -0.76 -3.16
CA LEU A 212 19.21 -1.52 -2.12
C LEU A 212 19.95 -2.82 -1.73
N VAL A 213 20.55 -3.50 -2.69
CA VAL A 213 21.32 -4.73 -2.41
C VAL A 213 22.52 -4.42 -1.53
N GLU A 214 23.20 -3.30 -1.77
CA GLU A 214 24.37 -2.85 -1.02
C GLU A 214 24.03 -2.29 0.38
N THR A 215 22.76 -1.96 0.65
CA THR A 215 22.31 -1.42 1.95
C THR A 215 21.97 -2.54 2.92
N HIS A 216 22.68 -2.67 4.03
CA HIS A 216 22.63 -3.82 4.94
C HIS A 216 21.20 -4.14 5.43
N ASN A 217 20.49 -3.17 6.01
CA ASN A 217 19.20 -3.39 6.65
C ASN A 217 17.99 -3.41 5.70
N VAL A 218 18.20 -3.18 4.39
CA VAL A 218 17.17 -3.44 3.38
C VAL A 218 17.01 -4.94 3.21
N ILE A 219 15.83 -5.47 3.52
CA ILE A 219 15.54 -6.91 3.41
C ILE A 219 14.89 -7.30 2.09
N GLY A 220 14.33 -6.34 1.37
CA GLY A 220 13.70 -6.58 0.07
C GLY A 220 13.05 -5.33 -0.50
N TYR A 221 12.46 -5.50 -1.68
CA TYR A 221 11.66 -4.49 -2.36
C TYR A 221 10.28 -5.03 -2.69
N ILE A 222 9.24 -4.24 -2.47
CA ILE A 222 7.85 -4.63 -2.76
C ILE A 222 7.20 -3.57 -3.63
N HIS A 223 6.48 -3.99 -4.66
CA HIS A 223 5.81 -3.09 -5.61
C HIS A 223 4.51 -3.69 -6.15
N GLY A 224 3.70 -2.87 -6.82
CA GLY A 224 2.52 -3.24 -7.60
C GLY A 224 2.76 -3.09 -9.09
N HIS A 225 1.87 -2.35 -9.79
CA HIS A 225 1.93 -1.90 -11.17
C HIS A 225 1.68 -2.97 -12.24
N ASP A 226 2.30 -4.14 -12.14
CA ASP A 226 2.20 -5.19 -13.17
C ASP A 226 0.94 -6.07 -13.00
N HIS A 227 0.16 -5.87 -11.94
CA HIS A 227 -1.06 -6.62 -11.62
C HIS A 227 -0.85 -8.14 -11.59
N ARG A 228 0.36 -8.58 -11.19
CA ARG A 228 0.73 -9.99 -11.16
C ARG A 228 1.57 -10.33 -9.96
N TRP A 229 1.33 -11.49 -9.40
CA TRP A 229 2.21 -12.04 -8.38
C TRP A 229 3.45 -12.64 -9.03
N TYR A 230 4.62 -12.05 -8.78
CA TYR A 230 5.90 -12.65 -9.11
C TYR A 230 7.03 -12.15 -8.21
N LYS A 231 8.10 -12.90 -8.13
CA LYS A 231 9.32 -12.58 -7.38
C LYS A 231 10.52 -12.56 -8.31
N ARG A 232 11.41 -11.58 -8.10
CA ARG A 232 12.68 -11.46 -8.84
C ARG A 232 13.82 -11.30 -7.85
N TYR A 233 15.03 -11.50 -8.35
CA TYR A 233 16.24 -11.26 -7.58
C TYR A 233 16.85 -9.91 -7.96
N MET A 234 17.23 -9.14 -6.96
CA MET A 234 18.10 -7.99 -7.07
C MET A 234 19.51 -8.43 -6.74
N ARG A 235 20.51 -8.00 -7.53
CA ARG A 235 21.88 -8.45 -7.41
C ARG A 235 22.85 -7.28 -7.55
N ASN A 236 24.00 -7.34 -6.86
CA ASN A 236 25.08 -6.38 -7.04
C ASN A 236 26.13 -6.85 -8.07
N GLY A 237 26.07 -8.08 -8.55
CA GLY A 237 26.96 -8.67 -9.55
C GLY A 237 26.59 -10.10 -9.90
N TRP A 238 27.50 -10.79 -10.58
CA TRP A 238 27.38 -12.19 -11.02
C TRP A 238 28.60 -13.02 -10.60
N ARG A 239 29.30 -12.62 -9.52
CA ARG A 239 30.54 -13.26 -9.06
C ARG A 239 30.35 -13.91 -7.70
N LYS A 240 31.31 -14.74 -7.29
CA LYS A 240 31.38 -15.32 -5.94
C LYS A 240 31.38 -14.19 -4.89
N GLY A 241 30.54 -14.30 -3.88
CA GLY A 241 30.31 -13.24 -2.88
C GLY A 241 29.20 -12.25 -3.23
N GLU A 242 28.42 -12.53 -4.27
CA GLU A 242 27.25 -11.76 -4.66
C GLU A 242 26.22 -11.67 -3.54
N ILE A 243 25.75 -10.46 -3.27
CA ILE A 243 24.62 -10.24 -2.37
C ILE A 243 23.35 -10.30 -3.20
N ILE A 244 22.40 -11.10 -2.74
CA ILE A 244 21.12 -11.32 -3.40
C ILE A 244 20.01 -10.94 -2.46
N LYS A 245 19.11 -10.03 -2.90
CA LYS A 245 17.86 -9.71 -2.24
C LYS A 245 16.69 -9.98 -3.17
N ARG A 246 15.48 -9.99 -2.64
CA ARG A 246 14.27 -10.25 -3.44
C ARG A 246 13.47 -8.99 -3.67
N SER A 247 12.86 -8.89 -4.86
CA SER A 247 11.73 -8.03 -5.11
C SER A 247 10.48 -8.89 -5.30
N LEU A 248 9.34 -8.36 -4.86
CA LEU A 248 8.03 -8.96 -4.96
C LEU A 248 7.08 -7.98 -5.63
N CYS A 249 6.44 -8.42 -6.72
CA CYS A 249 5.29 -7.75 -7.28
C CYS A 249 4.02 -8.31 -6.65
N LEU A 250 3.09 -7.41 -6.31
CA LEU A 250 1.81 -7.74 -5.69
C LEU A 250 0.73 -7.95 -6.75
N PRO A 251 -0.31 -8.76 -6.43
CA PRO A 251 -1.48 -8.88 -7.27
C PRO A 251 -2.29 -7.59 -7.24
N SER A 252 -3.13 -7.38 -8.22
CA SER A 252 -4.15 -6.35 -8.20
C SER A 252 -5.25 -6.68 -7.19
N THR A 253 -5.77 -5.68 -6.50
CA THR A 253 -6.88 -5.87 -5.57
C THR A 253 -8.24 -5.81 -6.26
N GLY A 254 -8.35 -5.17 -7.40
CA GLY A 254 -9.66 -4.94 -8.03
C GLY A 254 -9.69 -4.87 -9.54
N HIS A 255 -8.55 -4.72 -10.21
CA HIS A 255 -8.56 -4.46 -11.65
C HIS A 255 -8.36 -5.74 -12.48
N TRP A 256 -7.31 -5.86 -13.27
CA TRP A 256 -7.02 -7.04 -14.09
C TRP A 256 -5.74 -7.77 -13.61
N GLY A 257 -5.47 -8.93 -14.16
CA GLY A 257 -4.32 -9.77 -13.80
C GLY A 257 -4.62 -10.74 -12.67
N ASP A 258 -3.67 -10.97 -11.81
CA ASP A 258 -3.90 -11.73 -10.58
C ASP A 258 -4.71 -10.88 -9.62
N ILE A 259 -5.94 -11.32 -9.29
CA ILE A 259 -6.82 -10.62 -8.36
C ILE A 259 -6.73 -11.25 -6.97
N GLY A 260 -6.40 -10.44 -5.99
CA GLY A 260 -6.26 -10.91 -4.62
C GLY A 260 -5.56 -9.90 -3.71
N TYR A 261 -4.96 -10.42 -2.67
CA TYR A 261 -4.14 -9.66 -1.73
C TYR A 261 -3.00 -10.52 -1.19
N THR A 262 -2.08 -9.91 -0.49
CA THR A 262 -0.94 -10.60 0.11
C THR A 262 -0.94 -10.45 1.62
N LEU A 263 -0.73 -11.53 2.34
CA LEU A 263 -0.49 -11.53 3.77
C LEU A 263 1.02 -11.62 4.02
N LEU A 264 1.61 -10.57 4.61
CA LEU A 264 3.00 -10.59 5.05
C LEU A 264 3.04 -10.85 6.56
N ARG A 265 3.71 -11.94 6.94
CA ARG A 265 3.98 -12.27 8.34
C ARG A 265 5.46 -12.08 8.64
N THR A 266 5.77 -11.26 9.63
CA THR A 266 7.13 -11.06 10.11
C THR A 266 7.47 -12.04 11.23
N ARG A 267 8.73 -12.43 11.27
CA ARG A 267 9.36 -13.27 12.31
C ARG A 267 10.72 -12.67 12.60
N PRO A 268 11.37 -13.02 13.74
CA PRO A 268 12.68 -12.45 14.07
C PRO A 268 13.77 -12.68 13.02
N ASP A 269 13.68 -13.76 12.24
CA ASP A 269 14.67 -14.19 11.25
C ASP A 269 14.24 -13.99 9.79
N ARG A 270 12.96 -13.73 9.57
CA ARG A 270 12.41 -13.63 8.21
C ARG A 270 11.05 -12.95 8.15
N ALA A 271 10.72 -12.40 6.99
CA ALA A 271 9.34 -12.05 6.62
C ALA A 271 8.86 -12.98 5.50
N VAL A 272 7.62 -13.46 5.60
CA VAL A 272 7.01 -14.35 4.61
C VAL A 272 5.76 -13.70 4.06
N ALA A 273 5.78 -13.38 2.77
CA ALA A 273 4.62 -12.93 2.02
C ALA A 273 3.90 -14.14 1.42
N SER A 274 2.61 -14.25 1.63
CA SER A 274 1.75 -15.33 1.13
C SER A 274 0.65 -14.75 0.26
N LEU A 275 0.55 -15.22 -0.98
CA LEU A 275 -0.50 -14.82 -1.91
C LEU A 275 -1.85 -15.41 -1.49
N VAL A 276 -2.86 -14.57 -1.35
CA VAL A 276 -4.26 -14.97 -1.29
C VAL A 276 -4.91 -14.58 -2.61
N GLN A 277 -4.71 -15.42 -3.62
CA GLN A 277 -5.28 -15.22 -4.94
C GLN A 277 -6.73 -15.65 -4.95
N LYS A 278 -7.62 -14.82 -5.50
CA LYS A 278 -9.05 -15.07 -5.65
C LYS A 278 -9.41 -15.50 -7.04
N GLU A 279 -8.82 -14.87 -8.01
CA GLU A 279 -9.12 -15.10 -9.42
C GLU A 279 -7.97 -14.59 -10.29
N PHE A 280 -7.98 -15.00 -11.54
CA PHE A 280 -7.19 -14.38 -12.60
C PHE A 280 -8.15 -13.80 -13.61
N TYR A 281 -7.95 -12.52 -13.93
CA TYR A 281 -8.79 -11.79 -14.84
C TYR A 281 -7.96 -11.08 -15.89
N PHE A 282 -8.22 -11.38 -17.15
CA PHE A 282 -7.61 -10.65 -18.26
C PHE A 282 -8.72 -10.25 -19.23
N PRO A 283 -8.93 -8.94 -19.44
CA PRO A 283 -9.87 -8.49 -20.46
C PRO A 283 -9.36 -8.95 -21.82
N SER A 284 -10.10 -9.82 -22.48
CA SER A 284 -9.84 -10.12 -23.90
C SER A 284 -10.08 -8.84 -24.70
N PRO A 285 -9.14 -8.41 -25.56
CA PRO A 285 -9.43 -7.30 -26.45
C PRO A 285 -10.67 -7.66 -27.26
N PRO A 286 -11.69 -6.77 -27.33
CA PRO A 286 -12.88 -7.05 -28.12
C PRO A 286 -12.47 -7.23 -29.59
N LYS A 287 -12.94 -8.30 -30.20
CA LYS A 287 -12.93 -8.36 -31.67
C LYS A 287 -13.86 -7.27 -32.21
N ALA A 288 -13.50 -6.69 -33.33
CA ALA A 288 -14.30 -5.62 -33.92
C ALA A 288 -15.77 -6.07 -34.04
N GLY A 289 -16.68 -5.38 -33.33
CA GLY A 289 -18.12 -5.66 -33.30
C GLY A 289 -18.60 -6.63 -32.20
N GLU A 290 -17.70 -7.16 -31.34
CA GLU A 290 -18.12 -7.96 -30.19
C GLU A 290 -18.14 -7.10 -28.91
N PRO A 291 -19.12 -7.35 -28.01
CA PRO A 291 -19.09 -6.76 -26.68
C PRO A 291 -17.85 -7.24 -25.93
N VAL A 292 -17.28 -6.39 -25.09
CA VAL A 292 -16.13 -6.70 -24.25
C VAL A 292 -16.49 -7.90 -23.35
N ASN A 293 -16.10 -9.09 -23.75
CA ASN A 293 -16.23 -10.27 -22.91
C ASN A 293 -15.14 -10.25 -21.86
N LEU A 294 -15.54 -9.97 -20.64
CA LEU A 294 -14.71 -10.10 -19.45
C LEU A 294 -14.63 -11.59 -19.10
N LEU A 295 -13.69 -12.31 -19.71
CA LEU A 295 -13.46 -13.73 -19.39
C LEU A 295 -12.76 -13.85 -18.05
N TRP A 296 -13.50 -14.33 -17.07
CA TRP A 296 -12.96 -14.83 -15.81
C TRP A 296 -12.30 -16.19 -16.09
N THR A 297 -10.98 -16.23 -16.07
CA THR A 297 -10.29 -17.51 -16.04
C THR A 297 -10.18 -17.97 -14.59
N ALA A 298 -10.49 -19.23 -14.37
CA ALA A 298 -10.26 -19.87 -13.07
C ALA A 298 -8.82 -19.64 -12.62
N VAL A 299 -8.63 -19.44 -11.32
CA VAL A 299 -7.31 -19.41 -10.68
C VAL A 299 -6.55 -20.64 -11.13
N THR A 300 -5.45 -20.46 -11.84
CA THR A 300 -4.56 -21.59 -12.13
C THR A 300 -4.02 -22.10 -10.79
N GLU A 301 -4.03 -23.41 -10.58
CA GLU A 301 -3.53 -24.03 -9.33
C GLU A 301 -2.06 -23.64 -9.05
N GLU A 302 -1.31 -23.29 -10.10
CA GLU A 302 0.09 -22.86 -10.02
C GLU A 302 0.34 -21.67 -9.10
N ASN A 303 -0.61 -20.76 -8.92
CA ASN A 303 -0.42 -19.57 -8.10
C ASN A 303 -1.00 -19.70 -6.68
N ARG A 304 -1.80 -20.73 -6.42
CA ARG A 304 -2.39 -20.96 -5.10
C ARG A 304 -1.32 -21.28 -4.06
N GLY A 305 -1.32 -20.52 -2.96
CA GLY A 305 -0.40 -20.75 -1.85
C GLY A 305 1.05 -20.37 -2.11
N GLN A 306 1.35 -19.64 -3.18
CA GLN A 306 2.71 -19.17 -3.43
C GLN A 306 3.19 -18.23 -2.31
N THR A 307 4.45 -18.39 -1.95
CA THR A 307 5.10 -17.56 -0.92
C THR A 307 6.39 -16.94 -1.43
N CYS A 308 6.75 -15.79 -0.83
CA CYS A 308 8.05 -15.16 -0.98
C CYS A 308 8.64 -14.91 0.41
N THR A 309 9.81 -15.45 0.68
CA THR A 309 10.51 -15.28 1.96
C THR A 309 11.62 -14.27 1.82
N PHE A 310 11.71 -13.34 2.76
CA PHE A 310 12.74 -12.33 2.89
C PHE A 310 13.53 -12.60 4.18
N PRO A 311 14.80 -13.00 4.12
CA PRO A 311 15.64 -13.15 5.30
C PRO A 311 15.80 -11.80 6.02
N ILE A 312 15.71 -11.81 7.33
CA ILE A 312 16.02 -10.65 8.18
C ILE A 312 17.43 -10.85 8.72
N PRO A 313 18.36 -9.91 8.50
CA PRO A 313 19.69 -9.99 9.09
C PRO A 313 19.59 -10.04 10.61
N LYS A 314 20.41 -10.90 11.24
CA LYS A 314 20.58 -10.83 12.70
C LYS A 314 21.17 -9.47 13.04
N ALA A 315 20.64 -8.85 14.11
CA ALA A 315 21.28 -7.66 14.64
C ALA A 315 22.75 -8.00 14.95
N ASP A 316 23.66 -7.16 14.41
CA ASP A 316 25.06 -7.30 14.76
C ASP A 316 25.21 -7.13 16.27
N THR A 317 25.53 -8.21 16.96
CA THR A 317 25.81 -8.21 18.42
C THR A 317 27.18 -7.58 18.72
N LYS A 318 27.74 -6.78 17.80
CA LYS A 318 28.95 -6.00 17.98
C LYS A 318 28.59 -4.53 18.11
N ALA A 319 28.24 -4.11 19.31
CA ALA A 319 28.34 -2.75 19.79
C ALA A 319 29.26 -2.73 21.00
#